data_eaaae0a286bf98def624b10be47c2644
#
_entry.id   eaaae0a286bf98def624b10be47c2644
#
_cell.length_a   1.000
_cell.length_b   1.000
_cell.length_c   1.000
_cell.angle_alpha   90.00
_cell.angle_beta   90.00
_cell.angle_gamma   90.00
#
_symmetry.space_group_name_H-M   'P 1'
#
loop_
_entity.id
_entity.type
_entity.pdbx_description
1 polymer ?
#
loop_
_entity_poly.entity_id
_entity_poly.type
_entity_poly.pdbx_seq_one_letter_code
_entity_poly.pdbx_strand_id
1 'polypeptide(L)'
;MAKKSFPLSKVYGLLEPGPVFMVTTARSGRQNIMTMSWHTMMEFEPPIVGCVISNRNHSFGLLKATKEYIINIPTVEIAEKVVGCGNTSGANVDKFERFCLTPKPADRVSAPLIEECFENLECLVADTSMVSKYCFFVVEVIKAWIDPAVKNPQTLHHLGSGNFMVAGEKIKLKSKMT
;
A
#
# COMPACT_ATOMS: atom_id res chain seq x y z
N MET A 1 4.93 -8.29 16.56
CA MET A 1 3.62 -8.17 17.25
C MET A 1 2.51 -8.73 16.36
N ALA A 2 1.43 -9.29 16.93
CA ALA A 2 0.34 -9.84 16.11
C ALA A 2 -0.58 -8.72 15.63
N LYS A 3 -0.77 -8.59 14.30
CA LYS A 3 -1.73 -7.66 13.71
C LYS A 3 -3.16 -8.13 13.99
N LYS A 4 -4.08 -7.17 14.12
CA LYS A 4 -5.50 -7.42 14.31
C LYS A 4 -6.30 -7.01 13.09
N SER A 5 -7.45 -7.65 12.88
CA SER A 5 -8.41 -7.22 11.87
C SER A 5 -8.86 -5.79 12.15
N PHE A 6 -8.95 -4.97 11.10
CA PHE A 6 -9.38 -3.58 11.18
C PHE A 6 -10.70 -3.39 10.43
N PRO A 7 -11.67 -2.60 10.96
CA PRO A 7 -12.95 -2.39 10.31
C PRO A 7 -12.80 -1.70 8.95
N LEU A 8 -13.41 -2.26 7.90
CA LEU A 8 -13.34 -1.71 6.54
C LEU A 8 -13.92 -0.29 6.46
N SER A 9 -14.99 0.01 7.22
CA SER A 9 -15.60 1.35 7.32
C SER A 9 -14.67 2.45 7.87
N LYS A 10 -13.47 2.10 8.37
CA LYS A 10 -12.47 3.06 8.88
C LYS A 10 -11.21 3.14 8.03
N VAL A 11 -11.15 2.38 6.92
CA VAL A 11 -9.97 2.32 6.03
C VAL A 11 -9.65 3.68 5.41
N TYR A 12 -10.66 4.49 5.09
CA TYR A 12 -10.46 5.82 4.51
C TYR A 12 -9.50 6.70 5.34
N GLY A 13 -9.61 6.67 6.66
CA GLY A 13 -8.74 7.44 7.55
C GLY A 13 -7.26 7.02 7.54
N LEU A 14 -6.93 5.86 6.98
CA LEU A 14 -5.56 5.40 6.78
C LEU A 14 -4.95 5.94 5.48
N LEU A 15 -5.79 6.16 4.47
CA LEU A 15 -5.37 6.51 3.10
C LEU A 15 -5.55 8.01 2.78
N GLU A 16 -6.51 8.68 3.41
CA GLU A 16 -6.83 10.08 3.17
C GLU A 16 -5.62 11.03 3.34
N PRO A 17 -4.72 10.84 4.33
CA PRO A 17 -3.51 11.66 4.44
C PRO A 17 -2.52 11.51 3.28
N GLY A 18 -2.71 10.54 2.38
CA GLY A 18 -1.86 10.33 1.21
C GLY A 18 -0.44 9.80 1.52
N PRO A 19 -0.28 8.79 2.40
CA PRO A 19 1.02 8.23 2.71
C PRO A 19 1.63 7.49 1.53
N VAL A 20 2.95 7.34 1.54
CA VAL A 20 3.65 6.42 0.63
C VAL A 20 3.26 4.98 0.97
N PHE A 21 2.96 4.18 -0.05
CA PHE A 21 2.67 2.76 0.06
C PHE A 21 3.83 1.90 -0.40
N MET A 22 3.91 0.70 0.16
CA MET A 22 4.61 -0.44 -0.43
C MET A 22 3.57 -1.42 -0.96
N VAL A 23 3.42 -1.50 -2.27
CA VAL A 23 2.46 -2.41 -2.92
C VAL A 23 3.13 -3.76 -3.14
N THR A 24 2.53 -4.82 -2.61
CA THR A 24 2.97 -6.19 -2.87
C THR A 24 2.06 -6.88 -3.87
N THR A 25 2.67 -7.64 -4.76
CA THR A 25 2.00 -8.49 -5.75
C THR A 25 2.66 -9.87 -5.74
N ALA A 26 1.91 -10.91 -6.12
CA ALA A 26 2.46 -12.26 -6.29
C ALA A 26 1.89 -12.91 -7.55
N ARG A 27 2.72 -13.72 -8.24
CA ARG A 27 2.30 -14.54 -9.38
C ARG A 27 3.20 -15.75 -9.52
N SER A 28 2.61 -16.95 -9.62
CA SER A 28 3.35 -18.20 -9.83
C SER A 28 4.48 -18.40 -8.81
N GLY A 29 4.22 -18.12 -7.53
CA GLY A 29 5.19 -18.26 -6.44
C GLY A 29 6.25 -17.15 -6.34
N ARG A 30 6.28 -16.19 -7.27
CA ARG A 30 7.19 -15.03 -7.21
C ARG A 30 6.47 -13.83 -6.63
N GLN A 31 7.08 -13.23 -5.62
CA GLN A 31 6.58 -12.04 -4.92
C GLN A 31 7.34 -10.79 -5.39
N ASN A 32 6.70 -9.64 -5.32
CA ASN A 32 7.34 -8.38 -5.65
C ASN A 32 6.80 -7.25 -4.77
N ILE A 33 7.62 -6.22 -4.58
CA ILE A 33 7.29 -4.98 -3.86
C ILE A 33 7.50 -3.79 -4.80
N MET A 34 6.59 -2.82 -4.75
CA MET A 34 6.72 -1.54 -5.43
C MET A 34 6.38 -0.40 -4.46
N THR A 35 7.16 0.65 -4.45
CA THR A 35 6.84 1.88 -3.71
C THR A 35 5.97 2.79 -4.57
N MET A 36 4.91 3.36 -3.99
CA MET A 36 3.93 4.20 -4.68
C MET A 36 3.43 5.34 -3.78
N SER A 37 3.16 6.50 -4.38
CA SER A 37 2.54 7.65 -3.73
C SER A 37 1.35 8.24 -4.52
N TRP A 38 1.05 7.70 -5.70
CA TRP A 38 -0.04 8.21 -6.54
C TRP A 38 -1.31 7.40 -6.34
N HIS A 39 -2.10 7.80 -5.37
CA HIS A 39 -3.37 7.17 -5.01
C HIS A 39 -4.36 8.17 -4.44
N THR A 40 -5.61 7.77 -4.35
CA THR A 40 -6.70 8.53 -3.71
C THR A 40 -7.78 7.60 -3.19
N MET A 41 -8.42 7.99 -2.07
CA MET A 41 -9.71 7.40 -1.70
C MET A 41 -10.77 7.84 -2.70
N MET A 42 -11.69 6.94 -3.04
CA MET A 42 -12.79 7.18 -3.97
C MET A 42 -14.16 6.95 -3.33
N GLU A 43 -14.28 6.00 -2.39
CA GLU A 43 -15.52 5.69 -1.69
C GLU A 43 -15.22 5.10 -0.30
N PHE A 44 -16.12 5.29 0.65
CA PHE A 44 -16.00 4.81 2.03
C PHE A 44 -16.52 3.38 2.22
N GLU A 45 -17.66 3.06 1.61
CA GLU A 45 -18.35 1.79 1.83
C GLU A 45 -19.01 1.29 0.53
N PRO A 46 -18.41 0.29 -0.13
CA PRO A 46 -17.14 -0.35 0.21
C PRO A 46 -15.94 0.61 0.05
N PRO A 47 -14.83 0.39 0.77
CA PRO A 47 -13.67 1.26 0.64
C PRO A 47 -12.99 1.04 -0.71
N ILE A 48 -13.10 2.06 -1.58
CA ILE A 48 -12.55 2.05 -2.95
C ILE A 48 -11.36 3.00 -3.02
N VAL A 49 -10.27 2.53 -3.62
CA VAL A 49 -9.03 3.28 -3.80
C VAL A 49 -8.65 3.33 -5.28
N GLY A 50 -8.33 4.53 -5.77
CA GLY A 50 -7.74 4.73 -7.07
C GLY A 50 -6.21 4.77 -7.00
N CYS A 51 -5.51 4.06 -7.89
CA CYS A 51 -4.05 3.99 -7.92
C CYS A 51 -3.50 4.14 -9.33
N VAL A 52 -2.48 5.01 -9.51
CA VAL A 52 -1.74 5.07 -10.76
C VAL A 52 -0.50 4.19 -10.65
N ILE A 53 -0.46 3.12 -11.43
CA ILE A 53 0.69 2.20 -11.51
C ILE A 53 1.18 2.22 -12.95
N SER A 54 2.31 2.89 -13.20
CA SER A 54 2.88 3.03 -14.55
C SER A 54 3.11 1.67 -15.23
N ASN A 55 2.80 1.58 -16.50
CA ASN A 55 3.05 0.41 -17.34
C ASN A 55 4.56 0.09 -17.52
N ARG A 56 5.46 1.00 -17.09
CA ARG A 56 6.91 0.77 -17.01
C ARG A 56 7.31 -0.02 -15.77
N ASN A 57 6.44 -0.11 -14.76
CA ASN A 57 6.72 -0.82 -13.53
C ASN A 57 6.47 -2.33 -13.71
N HIS A 58 7.37 -3.15 -13.16
CA HIS A 58 7.22 -4.60 -13.17
C HIS A 58 5.88 -5.05 -12.54
N SER A 59 5.43 -4.37 -11.48
CA SER A 59 4.15 -4.66 -10.80
C SER A 59 2.93 -4.45 -11.68
N PHE A 60 2.98 -3.59 -12.72
CA PHE A 60 1.84 -3.35 -13.62
C PHE A 60 1.35 -4.63 -14.30
N GLY A 61 2.30 -5.38 -14.89
CA GLY A 61 1.98 -6.64 -15.54
C GLY A 61 1.47 -7.71 -14.59
N LEU A 62 2.03 -7.76 -13.36
CA LEU A 62 1.58 -8.67 -12.32
C LEU A 62 0.15 -8.34 -11.90
N LEU A 63 -0.14 -7.10 -11.54
CA LEU A 63 -1.48 -6.66 -11.13
C LEU A 63 -2.53 -6.85 -12.23
N LYS A 64 -2.18 -6.53 -13.47
CA LYS A 64 -3.09 -6.74 -14.61
C LYS A 64 -3.47 -8.20 -14.79
N ALA A 65 -2.56 -9.13 -14.47
CA ALA A 65 -2.77 -10.57 -14.60
C ALA A 65 -3.52 -11.18 -13.42
N THR A 66 -3.17 -10.80 -12.17
CA THR A 66 -3.72 -11.41 -10.96
C THR A 66 -4.98 -10.73 -10.44
N LYS A 67 -5.14 -9.44 -10.74
CA LYS A 67 -6.26 -8.61 -10.26
C LYS A 67 -6.31 -8.44 -8.74
N GLU A 68 -5.18 -8.66 -8.07
CA GLU A 68 -5.06 -8.57 -6.61
C GLU A 68 -3.71 -8.02 -6.19
N TYR A 69 -3.67 -7.31 -5.08
CA TYR A 69 -2.45 -6.82 -4.45
C TYR A 69 -2.71 -6.38 -3.01
N ILE A 70 -1.64 -6.06 -2.29
CA ILE A 70 -1.75 -5.49 -0.95
C ILE A 70 -1.12 -4.11 -0.92
N ILE A 71 -1.83 -3.17 -0.31
CA ILE A 71 -1.29 -1.88 0.12
C ILE A 71 -0.70 -2.08 1.51
N ASN A 72 0.61 -1.88 1.65
CA ASN A 72 1.30 -1.91 2.93
C ASN A 72 1.75 -0.48 3.27
N ILE A 73 1.35 0.04 4.43
CA ILE A 73 1.66 1.41 4.85
C ILE A 73 2.83 1.38 5.83
N PRO A 74 4.01 1.87 5.40
CA PRO A 74 5.20 1.91 6.24
C PRO A 74 5.20 3.13 7.17
N THR A 75 6.04 3.07 8.20
CA THR A 75 6.45 4.23 9.00
C THR A 75 7.85 4.70 8.61
N VAL A 76 8.26 5.84 9.16
CA VAL A 76 9.60 6.41 8.97
C VAL A 76 10.72 5.45 9.38
N GLU A 77 10.45 4.52 10.29
CA GLU A 77 11.43 3.54 10.78
C GLU A 77 12.04 2.66 9.68
N ILE A 78 11.29 2.44 8.60
CA ILE A 78 11.76 1.65 7.44
C ILE A 78 11.92 2.50 6.17
N ALA A 79 12.08 3.83 6.30
CA ALA A 79 12.14 4.77 5.18
C ALA A 79 13.19 4.40 4.12
N GLU A 80 14.39 3.97 4.54
CA GLU A 80 15.45 3.55 3.62
C GLU A 80 15.05 2.32 2.80
N LYS A 81 14.36 1.36 3.41
CA LYS A 81 13.83 0.18 2.72
C LYS A 81 12.74 0.56 1.71
N VAL A 82 11.87 1.52 2.07
CA VAL A 82 10.82 2.08 1.19
C VAL A 82 11.44 2.68 -0.06
N VAL A 83 12.44 3.55 0.10
CA VAL A 83 13.17 4.19 -1.01
C VAL A 83 13.94 3.16 -1.82
N GLY A 84 14.64 2.23 -1.16
CA GLY A 84 15.36 1.14 -1.79
C GLY A 84 14.46 0.28 -2.70
N CYS A 85 13.27 -0.09 -2.21
CA CYS A 85 12.27 -0.82 -3.00
C CYS A 85 11.79 -0.02 -4.22
N GLY A 86 11.63 1.30 -4.09
CA GLY A 86 11.24 2.19 -5.18
C GLY A 86 12.31 2.31 -6.27
N ASN A 87 13.57 2.34 -5.87
CA ASN A 87 14.73 2.49 -6.76
C ASN A 87 15.18 1.16 -7.42
N THR A 88 14.57 0.03 -7.07
CA THR A 88 14.98 -1.30 -7.53
C THR A 88 13.85 -1.96 -8.33
N SER A 89 14.18 -2.54 -9.49
CA SER A 89 13.22 -3.34 -10.25
C SER A 89 13.10 -4.76 -9.67
N GLY A 90 11.87 -5.21 -9.42
CA GLY A 90 11.59 -6.60 -9.00
C GLY A 90 11.67 -7.62 -10.12
N ALA A 91 11.99 -7.22 -11.35
CA ALA A 91 12.17 -8.17 -12.46
C ALA A 91 13.33 -9.12 -12.21
N ASN A 92 14.43 -8.64 -11.60
CA ASN A 92 15.67 -9.36 -11.45
C ASN A 92 16.15 -9.50 -10.00
N VAL A 93 15.40 -8.96 -9.04
CA VAL A 93 15.81 -8.88 -7.63
C VAL A 93 14.65 -9.30 -6.74
N ASP A 94 14.90 -10.22 -5.81
CA ASP A 94 14.02 -10.44 -4.67
C ASP A 94 14.18 -9.28 -3.69
N LYS A 95 13.15 -8.44 -3.59
CA LYS A 95 13.19 -7.25 -2.73
C LYS A 95 12.93 -7.58 -1.26
N PHE A 96 12.24 -8.67 -0.95
CA PHE A 96 12.07 -9.12 0.43
C PHE A 96 13.42 -9.50 1.02
N GLU A 97 14.19 -10.33 0.30
CA GLU A 97 15.53 -10.72 0.70
C GLU A 97 16.49 -9.51 0.75
N ARG A 98 16.55 -8.74 -0.36
CA ARG A 98 17.50 -7.62 -0.50
C ARG A 98 17.36 -6.55 0.57
N PHE A 99 16.12 -6.23 0.97
CA PHE A 99 15.85 -5.17 1.94
C PHE A 99 15.48 -5.71 3.33
N CYS A 100 15.68 -7.02 3.56
CA CYS A 100 15.37 -7.68 4.83
C CYS A 100 13.95 -7.33 5.30
N LEU A 101 12.97 -7.52 4.39
CA LEU A 101 11.55 -7.38 4.69
C LEU A 101 10.94 -8.76 4.87
N THR A 102 10.00 -8.91 5.80
CA THR A 102 9.39 -10.19 6.18
C THR A 102 8.03 -10.37 5.50
N PRO A 103 7.90 -11.28 4.51
CA PRO A 103 6.60 -11.60 3.94
C PRO A 103 5.76 -12.41 4.92
N LYS A 104 4.50 -12.04 5.10
CA LYS A 104 3.50 -12.81 5.85
C LYS A 104 2.34 -13.21 4.94
N PRO A 105 1.78 -14.41 5.11
CA PRO A 105 0.59 -14.79 4.35
C PRO A 105 -0.58 -13.82 4.58
N ALA A 106 -1.28 -13.50 3.51
CA ALA A 106 -2.56 -12.80 3.55
C ALA A 106 -3.71 -13.78 3.79
N ASP A 107 -4.91 -13.25 4.05
CA ASP A 107 -6.12 -14.04 4.30
C ASP A 107 -6.96 -14.24 3.02
N ARG A 108 -6.99 -13.25 2.13
CA ARG A 108 -7.90 -13.17 0.98
C ARG A 108 -7.21 -13.13 -0.37
N VAL A 109 -5.93 -12.77 -0.43
CA VAL A 109 -5.16 -12.62 -1.67
C VAL A 109 -3.85 -13.41 -1.62
N SER A 110 -3.24 -13.69 -2.75
CA SER A 110 -1.97 -14.44 -2.82
C SER A 110 -0.73 -13.58 -2.58
N ALA A 111 -0.86 -12.26 -2.71
CA ALA A 111 0.21 -11.33 -2.40
C ALA A 111 0.50 -11.32 -0.89
N PRO A 112 1.77 -11.22 -0.44
CA PRO A 112 2.09 -11.22 0.98
C PRO A 112 1.91 -9.84 1.62
N LEU A 113 1.57 -9.83 2.92
CA LEU A 113 1.74 -8.67 3.80
C LEU A 113 3.24 -8.41 4.00
N ILE A 114 3.61 -7.17 4.29
CA ILE A 114 4.93 -6.81 4.82
C ILE A 114 4.78 -6.64 6.34
N GLU A 115 5.47 -7.48 7.13
CA GLU A 115 5.31 -7.49 8.60
C GLU A 115 5.73 -6.16 9.24
N GLU A 116 6.76 -5.51 8.71
CA GLU A 116 7.31 -4.26 9.21
C GLU A 116 6.41 -3.04 8.95
N CYS A 117 5.42 -3.14 8.07
CA CYS A 117 4.43 -2.10 7.87
C CYS A 117 3.37 -2.15 8.98
N PHE A 118 2.96 -0.99 9.49
CA PHE A 118 1.99 -0.94 10.59
C PHE A 118 0.57 -1.28 10.16
N GLU A 119 0.26 -1.10 8.88
CA GLU A 119 -1.03 -1.44 8.26
C GLU A 119 -0.85 -2.18 6.95
N ASN A 120 -1.79 -3.10 6.66
CA ASN A 120 -1.83 -3.85 5.42
C ASN A 120 -3.28 -3.99 4.95
N LEU A 121 -3.54 -3.65 3.69
CA LEU A 121 -4.87 -3.66 3.08
C LEU A 121 -4.86 -4.63 1.91
N GLU A 122 -5.65 -5.69 2.00
CA GLU A 122 -5.83 -6.68 0.92
C GLU A 122 -6.84 -6.16 -0.08
N CYS A 123 -6.46 -6.07 -1.35
CA CYS A 123 -7.24 -5.40 -2.38
C CYS A 123 -7.50 -6.27 -3.60
N LEU A 124 -8.70 -6.15 -4.15
CA LEU A 124 -9.08 -6.70 -5.46
C LEU A 124 -9.33 -5.57 -6.46
N VAL A 125 -8.93 -5.78 -7.70
CA VAL A 125 -9.21 -4.83 -8.78
C VAL A 125 -10.70 -4.84 -9.10
N ALA A 126 -11.39 -3.73 -8.87
CA ALA A 126 -12.80 -3.52 -9.11
C ALA A 126 -13.07 -3.00 -10.53
N ASP A 127 -12.21 -2.08 -11.06
CA ASP A 127 -12.35 -1.53 -12.40
C ASP A 127 -11.00 -1.32 -13.08
N THR A 128 -10.96 -1.58 -14.38
CA THR A 128 -9.79 -1.41 -15.25
C THR A 128 -10.05 -0.52 -16.46
N SER A 129 -11.20 0.15 -16.53
CA SER A 129 -11.61 0.96 -17.69
C SER A 129 -10.61 2.07 -18.03
N MET A 130 -9.94 2.64 -17.01
CA MET A 130 -8.96 3.70 -17.18
C MET A 130 -7.49 3.21 -17.23
N VAL A 131 -7.24 1.92 -17.15
CA VAL A 131 -5.87 1.36 -17.10
C VAL A 131 -5.12 1.58 -18.42
N SER A 132 -5.80 1.39 -19.57
CA SER A 132 -5.15 1.53 -20.87
C SER A 132 -4.70 2.97 -21.17
N LYS A 133 -5.46 3.96 -20.72
CA LYS A 133 -5.24 5.38 -21.01
C LYS A 133 -4.38 6.08 -19.94
N TYR A 134 -4.63 5.77 -18.67
CA TYR A 134 -4.05 6.51 -17.55
C TYR A 134 -3.23 5.63 -16.59
N CYS A 135 -3.13 4.32 -16.85
CA CYS A 135 -2.54 3.36 -15.90
C CYS A 135 -3.23 3.40 -14.51
N PHE A 136 -4.49 3.83 -14.48
CA PHE A 136 -5.28 4.02 -13.27
C PHE A 136 -6.13 2.78 -12.99
N PHE A 137 -5.85 2.13 -11.87
CA PHE A 137 -6.62 0.99 -11.35
C PHE A 137 -7.55 1.47 -10.26
N VAL A 138 -8.77 0.97 -10.26
CA VAL A 138 -9.70 1.11 -9.15
C VAL A 138 -9.75 -0.22 -8.41
N VAL A 139 -9.54 -0.19 -7.10
CA VAL A 139 -9.50 -1.38 -6.27
C VAL A 139 -10.41 -1.24 -5.06
N GLU A 140 -10.97 -2.36 -4.63
CA GLU A 140 -11.71 -2.49 -3.39
C GLU A 140 -10.82 -3.10 -2.31
N VAL A 141 -10.81 -2.50 -1.13
CA VAL A 141 -10.17 -3.07 0.06
C VAL A 141 -11.13 -4.08 0.69
N ILE A 142 -10.76 -5.36 0.64
CA ILE A 142 -11.61 -6.46 1.12
C ILE A 142 -11.21 -6.98 2.51
N LYS A 143 -10.02 -6.59 3.00
CA LYS A 143 -9.52 -6.92 4.32
C LYS A 143 -8.48 -5.89 4.75
N ALA A 144 -8.49 -5.54 6.03
CA ALA A 144 -7.53 -4.61 6.60
C ALA A 144 -6.94 -5.14 7.91
N TRP A 145 -5.66 -4.89 8.12
CA TRP A 145 -4.87 -5.27 9.28
C TRP A 145 -4.15 -4.05 9.84
N ILE A 146 -4.07 -3.96 11.14
CA ILE A 146 -3.35 -2.89 11.83
C ILE A 146 -2.53 -3.46 12.99
N ASP A 147 -1.32 -2.92 13.20
CA ASP A 147 -0.57 -3.16 14.44
C ASP A 147 -1.09 -2.23 15.55
N PRO A 148 -1.79 -2.76 16.56
CA PRO A 148 -2.37 -1.96 17.62
C PRO A 148 -1.33 -1.35 18.59
N ALA A 149 -0.07 -1.76 18.51
CA ALA A 149 1.00 -1.20 19.34
C ALA A 149 1.50 0.14 18.79
N VAL A 150 1.36 0.38 17.49
CA VAL A 150 1.73 1.65 16.85
C VAL A 150 0.62 2.67 17.05
N LYS A 151 0.76 3.53 18.06
CA LYS A 151 -0.28 4.52 18.43
C LYS A 151 -0.25 5.77 17.57
N ASN A 152 0.93 6.26 17.23
CA ASN A 152 1.16 7.48 16.45
C ASN A 152 2.09 7.16 15.28
N PRO A 153 1.59 6.51 14.21
CA PRO A 153 2.41 6.16 13.06
C PRO A 153 2.93 7.43 12.37
N GLN A 154 4.23 7.52 12.25
CA GLN A 154 4.90 8.57 11.48
C GLN A 154 5.04 8.09 10.03
N THR A 155 3.99 8.30 9.24
CA THR A 155 3.97 7.92 7.82
C THR A 155 4.80 8.86 6.97
N LEU A 156 5.25 8.36 5.82
CA LEU A 156 6.05 9.11 4.83
C LEU A 156 5.14 9.69 3.76
N HIS A 157 5.37 10.95 3.38
CA HIS A 157 4.66 11.63 2.28
C HIS A 157 5.67 12.17 1.29
N HIS A 158 5.65 11.69 0.05
CA HIS A 158 6.64 12.00 -0.97
C HIS A 158 6.44 13.40 -1.56
N LEU A 159 7.47 14.24 -1.53
CA LEU A 159 7.50 15.61 -2.06
C LEU A 159 8.25 15.75 -3.39
N GLY A 160 8.75 14.65 -3.93
CA GLY A 160 9.57 14.64 -5.15
C GLY A 160 11.08 14.65 -4.86
N SER A 161 11.85 14.13 -5.83
CA SER A 161 13.33 14.15 -5.80
C SER A 161 13.96 13.61 -4.51
N GLY A 162 13.37 12.55 -3.93
CA GLY A 162 13.87 11.93 -2.70
C GLY A 162 13.58 12.70 -1.41
N ASN A 163 12.75 13.76 -1.48
CA ASN A 163 12.31 14.49 -0.30
C ASN A 163 11.00 13.91 0.22
N PHE A 164 10.89 13.82 1.54
CA PHE A 164 9.69 13.32 2.22
C PHE A 164 9.31 14.24 3.37
N MET A 165 8.00 14.41 3.56
CA MET A 165 7.43 14.90 4.80
C MET A 165 7.08 13.68 5.67
N VAL A 166 7.32 13.78 6.96
CA VAL A 166 6.91 12.78 7.94
C VAL A 166 5.67 13.29 8.65
N ALA A 167 4.63 12.44 8.75
CA ALA A 167 3.43 12.78 9.50
C ALA A 167 3.78 13.09 10.96
N GLY A 168 3.33 14.23 11.43
CA GLY A 168 3.62 14.72 12.77
C GLY A 168 2.48 14.51 13.77
N GLU A 169 2.29 15.49 14.64
CA GLU A 169 1.30 15.47 15.71
C GLU A 169 -0.13 15.40 15.17
N LYS A 170 -0.96 14.56 15.81
CA LYS A 170 -2.40 14.48 15.54
C LYS A 170 -3.14 15.44 16.44
N ILE A 171 -3.93 16.33 15.86
CA ILE A 171 -4.84 17.22 16.58
C ILE A 171 -6.28 16.80 16.34
N LYS A 172 -7.15 17.01 17.35
CA LYS A 172 -8.59 16.76 17.22
C LYS A 172 -9.32 18.09 17.25
N LEU A 173 -9.98 18.44 16.16
CA LEU A 173 -10.80 19.63 16.04
C LEU A 173 -12.29 19.24 16.00
N LYS A 174 -13.16 20.18 16.42
CA LYS A 174 -14.62 19.99 16.28
C LYS A 174 -14.99 20.08 14.80
N SER A 175 -15.56 19.01 14.25
CA SER A 175 -16.03 18.95 12.86
C SER A 175 -17.50 18.57 12.82
N LYS A 176 -18.22 19.08 11.80
CA LYS A 176 -19.58 18.66 11.45
C LYS A 176 -19.60 17.70 10.25
N MET A 177 -18.43 17.44 9.65
CA MET A 177 -18.29 16.44 8.61
C MET A 177 -18.35 15.04 9.24
N THR A 178 -19.13 14.17 8.67
CA THR A 178 -19.28 12.75 9.04
C THR A 178 -18.44 11.90 8.11
#